data_0c25a5944de5350c3e6f1ea6e56cc5a2
#
_entry.id   0c25a5944de5350c3e6f1ea6e56cc5a2
#
_cell.length_a   1.000
_cell.length_b   1.000
_cell.length_c   1.000
_cell.angle_alpha   90.00
_cell.angle_beta   90.00
_cell.angle_gamma   90.00
#
_symmetry.space_group_name_H-M   'P 1'
#
loop_
_entity.id
_entity.type
_entity.pdbx_description
1 polymer ?
#
loop_
_entity_poly.entity_id
_entity_poly.type
_entity_poly.pdbx_seq_one_letter_code
_entity_poly.pdbx_strand_id
1 'polypeptide(L)'
;MKLTKFILILCLVCISINALPQTTNNPLSDLHATDQTFFDPTRKNQTEEQYEFAAPWRLEAGYVQLNHRTQDTSIVYLHGIRLGVSVDFILPRHFSIQTGAHLTLAYGSNKQHWPTTRPEEAQINILQHNILQLQLTIPVRAYYNIKVWKDLNFLFFAGPQLNIGLTNYDIVNTDKLSPSTLNWLQQEGVATTPHDRYVNKQLYRTNIQMGVGGGLEWQQYRVIAGYDFGLNNLLRTTPISTSKMYEWGWYVTFSYKL
;
A
#
# COMPACT_ATOMS: atom_id res chain seq x y z
N MET A 1 -24.23 -7.06 -4.57
CA MET A 1 -24.55 -7.44 -3.18
C MET A 1 -23.32 -7.73 -2.27
N LYS A 2 -22.12 -7.98 -2.79
CA LYS A 2 -20.92 -8.23 -1.96
C LYS A 2 -20.15 -6.94 -1.56
N LEU A 3 -20.19 -5.89 -2.37
CA LEU A 3 -19.48 -4.63 -2.15
C LEU A 3 -20.08 -3.82 -0.98
N THR A 4 -21.41 -3.77 -0.88
CA THR A 4 -22.12 -3.09 0.21
C THR A 4 -21.82 -3.70 1.59
N LYS A 5 -21.65 -5.03 1.67
CA LYS A 5 -21.28 -5.69 2.93
C LYS A 5 -19.85 -5.36 3.35
N PHE A 6 -18.94 -5.17 2.38
CA PHE A 6 -17.55 -4.84 2.67
C PHE A 6 -17.41 -3.39 3.18
N ILE A 7 -18.13 -2.45 2.56
CA ILE A 7 -18.18 -1.05 3.03
C ILE A 7 -18.78 -0.97 4.44
N LEU A 8 -19.82 -1.76 4.72
CA LEU A 8 -20.44 -1.82 6.04
C LEU A 8 -19.49 -2.36 7.12
N ILE A 9 -18.68 -3.38 6.78
CA ILE A 9 -17.68 -3.94 7.69
C ILE A 9 -16.56 -2.91 7.95
N LEU A 10 -16.12 -2.20 6.93
CA LEU A 10 -15.11 -1.15 7.09
C LEU A 10 -15.61 0.00 7.97
N CYS A 11 -16.88 0.42 7.79
CA CYS A 11 -17.52 1.41 8.66
C CYS A 11 -17.68 0.90 10.10
N LEU A 12 -18.05 -0.38 10.30
CA LEU A 12 -18.17 -0.99 11.62
C LEU A 12 -16.84 -1.08 12.35
N VAL A 13 -15.74 -1.39 11.64
CA VAL A 13 -14.39 -1.38 12.21
C VAL A 13 -13.98 0.03 12.63
N CYS A 14 -14.27 1.06 11.82
CA CYS A 14 -14.01 2.46 12.18
C CYS A 14 -14.83 2.92 13.40
N ILE A 15 -16.08 2.46 13.54
CA ILE A 15 -16.95 2.79 14.69
C ILE A 15 -16.46 2.06 15.95
N SER A 16 -16.01 0.81 15.83
CA SER A 16 -15.51 0.02 16.97
C SER A 16 -14.24 0.59 17.58
N ILE A 17 -13.40 1.24 16.76
CA ILE A 17 -12.15 1.87 17.24
C ILE A 17 -12.46 3.14 18.06
N ASN A 18 -13.55 3.85 17.74
CA ASN A 18 -13.97 5.02 18.50
C ASN A 18 -14.71 4.66 19.81
N ALA A 19 -15.07 3.39 20.01
CA ALA A 19 -15.77 2.90 21.21
C ALA A 19 -14.83 2.33 22.28
N LEU A 20 -13.52 2.39 22.09
CA LEU A 20 -12.58 2.07 23.16
C LEU A 20 -12.74 3.12 24.27
N PRO A 21 -12.99 2.71 25.52
CA PRO A 21 -13.16 3.64 26.61
C PRO A 21 -11.88 4.44 26.79
N GLN A 22 -11.98 5.75 26.66
CA GLN A 22 -10.95 6.65 27.14
C GLN A 22 -10.88 6.41 28.65
N THR A 23 -9.80 5.81 29.11
CA THR A 23 -9.50 5.69 30.53
C THR A 23 -9.35 7.10 31.09
N THR A 24 -10.42 7.60 31.66
CA THR A 24 -10.38 8.79 32.51
C THR A 24 -9.48 8.44 33.69
N ASN A 25 -8.37 9.14 33.81
CA ASN A 25 -7.49 9.09 34.95
C ASN A 25 -8.30 9.47 36.20
N ASN A 26 -8.63 8.48 37.03
CA ASN A 26 -8.99 8.75 38.42
C ASN A 26 -7.68 8.88 39.19
N PRO A 27 -7.42 10.03 39.82
CA PRO A 27 -6.35 10.13 40.79
C PRO A 27 -6.79 9.35 42.03
N LEU A 28 -6.18 8.22 42.30
CA LEU A 28 -6.17 7.60 43.61
C LEU A 28 -5.31 8.50 44.53
N SER A 29 -5.92 9.51 45.09
CA SER A 29 -5.45 10.16 46.30
C SER A 29 -5.70 9.21 47.48
N ASP A 30 -4.72 9.18 48.36
CA ASP A 30 -4.73 8.64 49.71
C ASP A 30 -4.33 7.16 49.87
N LEU A 31 -3.01 6.97 49.90
CA LEU A 31 -2.40 6.01 50.83
C LEU A 31 -1.21 6.68 51.51
N HIS A 32 -1.48 7.15 52.74
CA HIS A 32 -0.42 7.48 53.69
C HIS A 32 0.44 6.25 53.94
N ALA A 33 1.68 6.31 53.53
CA ALA A 33 2.74 5.48 54.09
C ALA A 33 3.91 6.40 54.44
N THR A 34 4.01 6.66 55.71
CA THR A 34 5.22 7.12 56.37
C THR A 34 6.34 6.14 56.12
N ASP A 35 7.30 6.51 55.31
CA ASP A 35 8.63 5.97 55.44
C ASP A 35 9.66 7.05 55.15
N GLN A 36 10.33 7.48 56.22
CA GLN A 36 11.47 8.39 56.22
C GLN A 36 12.70 7.60 55.83
N THR A 37 13.16 7.72 54.60
CA THR A 37 14.50 7.31 54.28
C THR A 37 15.11 8.21 53.21
N PHE A 38 16.16 8.92 53.66
CA PHE A 38 17.27 9.47 52.93
C PHE A 38 16.96 10.40 51.73
N PHE A 39 16.85 11.67 52.07
CA PHE A 39 17.02 12.77 51.12
C PHE A 39 18.49 12.84 50.71
N ASP A 40 18.78 12.39 49.49
CA ASP A 40 20.01 12.71 48.77
C ASP A 40 19.78 13.95 47.92
N PRO A 41 20.30 15.13 48.30
CA PRO A 41 20.03 16.38 47.56
C PRO A 41 20.77 16.50 46.24
N THR A 42 21.58 15.51 45.89
CA THR A 42 22.37 15.51 44.64
C THR A 42 21.72 14.72 43.51
N ARG A 43 20.64 14.00 43.78
CA ARG A 43 19.89 13.36 42.71
C ARG A 43 19.06 14.41 41.94
N LYS A 44 19.71 15.04 40.96
CA LYS A 44 18.99 15.82 39.93
C LYS A 44 17.77 15.02 39.51
N ASN A 45 16.61 15.66 39.68
CA ASN A 45 15.34 15.20 39.15
C ASN A 45 15.57 14.80 37.68
N GLN A 46 15.84 13.54 37.43
CA GLN A 46 15.51 12.95 36.16
C GLN A 46 13.98 12.99 36.18
N THR A 47 13.44 14.06 35.63
CA THR A 47 12.06 14.12 35.20
C THR A 47 11.89 12.84 34.39
N GLU A 48 11.22 11.84 34.95
CA GLU A 48 10.68 10.75 34.16
C GLU A 48 9.86 11.46 33.11
N GLU A 49 10.40 11.60 31.89
CA GLU A 49 9.61 11.98 30.76
C GLU A 49 8.51 10.93 30.71
N GLN A 50 7.37 11.28 31.23
CA GLN A 50 6.15 10.52 31.12
C GLN A 50 5.88 10.46 29.62
N TYR A 51 6.33 9.39 28.98
CA TYR A 51 6.07 9.15 27.56
C TYR A 51 4.58 8.93 27.41
N GLU A 52 3.87 10.03 27.20
CA GLU A 52 2.49 9.96 26.79
C GLU A 52 2.47 9.28 25.42
N PHE A 53 1.94 8.07 25.37
CA PHE A 53 1.88 7.28 24.14
C PHE A 53 0.85 7.91 23.20
N ALA A 54 1.28 8.95 22.49
CA ALA A 54 0.45 9.63 21.51
C ALA A 54 0.39 8.79 20.23
N ALA A 55 -0.81 8.47 19.80
CA ALA A 55 -1.08 7.73 18.57
C ALA A 55 -2.02 8.53 17.65
N PRO A 56 -1.55 9.64 17.05
CA PRO A 56 -2.37 10.47 16.20
C PRO A 56 -2.76 9.73 14.91
N TRP A 57 -4.02 9.88 14.54
CA TRP A 57 -4.55 9.42 13.28
C TRP A 57 -4.25 10.39 12.16
N ARG A 58 -4.13 9.86 10.95
CA ARG A 58 -3.94 10.63 9.73
C ARG A 58 -4.87 10.15 8.63
N LEU A 59 -5.41 11.10 7.88
CA LEU A 59 -6.05 10.84 6.59
C LEU A 59 -4.99 11.01 5.50
N GLU A 60 -4.96 10.10 4.55
CA GLU A 60 -3.95 10.08 3.50
C GLU A 60 -4.60 10.00 2.12
N ALA A 61 -4.10 10.82 1.19
CA ALA A 61 -4.47 10.78 -0.21
C ALA A 61 -3.22 10.99 -1.07
N GLY A 62 -3.12 10.26 -2.18
CA GLY A 62 -1.92 10.38 -3.00
C GLY A 62 -2.06 9.76 -4.38
N TYR A 63 -1.02 10.00 -5.17
CA TYR A 63 -0.80 9.39 -6.46
C TYR A 63 0.16 8.21 -6.32
N VAL A 64 -0.05 7.17 -7.11
CA VAL A 64 0.80 6.00 -7.17
C VAL A 64 1.02 5.56 -8.62
N GLN A 65 2.23 5.16 -8.92
CA GLN A 65 2.57 4.45 -10.14
C GLN A 65 3.08 3.07 -9.77
N LEU A 66 2.33 2.03 -10.17
CA LEU A 66 2.72 0.64 -10.00
C LEU A 66 3.33 0.11 -11.31
N ASN A 67 4.34 -0.70 -11.20
CA ASN A 67 5.02 -1.32 -12.33
C ASN A 67 5.00 -2.82 -12.13
N HIS A 68 4.42 -3.53 -13.08
CA HIS A 68 4.49 -4.99 -13.14
C HIS A 68 5.61 -5.39 -14.11
N ARG A 69 6.65 -6.00 -13.60
CA ARG A 69 7.77 -6.49 -14.40
C ARG A 69 7.74 -8.00 -14.46
N THR A 70 7.58 -8.51 -15.67
CA THR A 70 7.75 -9.94 -15.96
C THR A 70 9.20 -10.22 -16.37
N GLN A 71 9.68 -11.42 -16.10
CA GLN A 71 11.05 -11.83 -16.38
C GLN A 71 11.41 -11.72 -17.89
N ASP A 72 10.39 -11.86 -18.75
CA ASP A 72 10.50 -11.82 -20.21
C ASP A 72 10.43 -10.39 -20.81
N THR A 73 10.83 -9.37 -20.04
CA THR A 73 11.03 -7.97 -20.46
C THR A 73 9.81 -7.07 -20.63
N SER A 74 8.58 -7.50 -20.43
CA SER A 74 7.46 -6.58 -20.48
C SER A 74 7.27 -5.85 -19.13
N ILE A 75 7.31 -4.52 -19.17
CA ILE A 75 6.96 -3.68 -18.01
C ILE A 75 5.62 -3.03 -18.31
N VAL A 76 4.67 -3.23 -17.39
CA VAL A 76 3.36 -2.59 -17.45
C VAL A 76 3.32 -1.51 -16.38
N TYR A 77 3.02 -0.28 -16.80
CA TYR A 77 2.87 0.86 -15.91
C TYR A 77 1.39 1.08 -15.61
N LEU A 78 1.04 1.08 -14.32
CA LEU A 78 -0.29 1.40 -13.84
C LEU A 78 -0.21 2.70 -13.05
N HIS A 79 -1.08 3.65 -13.37
CA HIS A 79 -1.18 4.95 -12.71
C HIS A 79 -2.46 4.98 -11.88
N GLY A 80 -2.39 5.53 -10.68
CA GLY A 80 -3.55 5.47 -9.81
C GLY A 80 -3.56 6.44 -8.66
N ILE A 81 -4.62 6.32 -7.88
CA ILE A 81 -4.81 7.05 -6.64
C ILE A 81 -4.75 6.10 -5.46
N ARG A 82 -4.25 6.60 -4.35
CA ARG A 82 -4.20 5.92 -3.06
C ARG A 82 -4.92 6.77 -2.03
N LEU A 83 -5.86 6.17 -1.31
CA LEU A 83 -6.58 6.80 -0.20
C LEU A 83 -6.47 5.91 1.03
N GLY A 84 -6.35 6.49 2.22
CA GLY A 84 -6.23 5.66 3.40
C GLY A 84 -6.23 6.42 4.70
N VAL A 85 -6.06 5.63 5.75
CA VAL A 85 -5.89 6.10 7.11
C VAL A 85 -4.66 5.45 7.71
N SER A 86 -3.94 6.20 8.53
CA SER A 86 -2.78 5.68 9.25
C SER A 86 -2.76 6.19 10.69
N VAL A 87 -2.00 5.51 11.52
CA VAL A 87 -1.75 5.88 12.91
C VAL A 87 -0.24 5.86 13.15
N ASP A 88 0.26 6.93 13.77
CA ASP A 88 1.67 7.08 14.13
C ASP A 88 1.86 6.76 15.61
N PHE A 89 2.67 5.77 15.93
CA PHE A 89 3.12 5.46 17.29
C PHE A 89 4.42 6.20 17.54
N ILE A 90 4.37 7.28 18.31
CA ILE A 90 5.53 8.12 18.57
C ILE A 90 6.42 7.42 19.59
N LEU A 91 7.69 7.26 19.25
CA LEU A 91 8.73 6.64 20.07
C LEU A 91 9.75 7.69 20.52
N PRO A 92 10.55 7.38 21.56
CA PRO A 92 11.64 8.25 21.99
C PRO A 92 12.68 8.49 20.87
N ARG A 93 13.45 9.59 21.00
CA ARG A 93 14.61 9.89 20.15
C ARG A 93 14.27 10.09 18.66
N HIS A 94 13.18 10.79 18.37
CA HIS A 94 12.78 11.15 16.99
C HIS A 94 12.31 9.98 16.12
N PHE A 95 12.06 8.82 16.69
CA PHE A 95 11.50 7.69 15.96
C PHE A 95 9.97 7.65 16.07
N SER A 96 9.32 7.11 15.04
CA SER A 96 7.92 6.70 15.11
C SER A 96 7.69 5.46 14.26
N ILE A 97 6.67 4.69 14.60
CA ILE A 97 6.19 3.56 13.78
C ILE A 97 4.82 3.95 13.26
N GLN A 98 4.65 3.88 11.97
CA GLN A 98 3.35 4.09 11.33
C GLN A 98 2.80 2.77 10.82
N THR A 99 1.51 2.55 11.05
CA THR A 99 0.73 1.52 10.38
C THR A 99 -0.60 2.08 9.93
N GLY A 100 -1.31 1.37 9.06
CA GLY A 100 -2.58 1.86 8.55
C GLY A 100 -3.19 0.94 7.50
N ALA A 101 -4.16 1.49 6.79
CA ALA A 101 -4.82 0.81 5.68
C ALA A 101 -5.03 1.80 4.53
N HIS A 102 -4.53 1.46 3.35
CA HIS A 102 -4.68 2.26 2.13
C HIS A 102 -5.36 1.46 1.05
N LEU A 103 -6.33 2.05 0.39
CA LEU A 103 -6.96 1.52 -0.80
C LEU A 103 -6.34 2.19 -2.02
N THR A 104 -5.83 1.40 -2.96
CA THR A 104 -5.22 1.86 -4.20
C THR A 104 -6.03 1.39 -5.38
N LEU A 105 -6.43 2.33 -6.24
CA LEU A 105 -7.04 2.07 -7.54
C LEU A 105 -6.07 2.53 -8.62
N ALA A 106 -5.61 1.61 -9.47
CA ALA A 106 -4.65 1.89 -10.51
C ALA A 106 -5.12 1.33 -11.86
N TYR A 107 -4.82 2.07 -12.92
CA TYR A 107 -5.14 1.71 -14.31
C TYR A 107 -3.92 1.89 -15.19
N GLY A 108 -3.77 1.00 -16.16
CA GLY A 108 -2.72 1.09 -17.17
C GLY A 108 -3.05 0.32 -18.43
N SER A 109 -2.33 0.65 -19.48
CA SER A 109 -2.45 -0.02 -20.77
C SER A 109 -1.09 -0.57 -21.19
N ASN A 110 -1.06 -1.80 -21.65
CA ASN A 110 0.11 -2.45 -22.21
C ASN A 110 -0.16 -2.86 -23.64
N LYS A 111 0.82 -2.65 -24.50
CA LYS A 111 0.82 -3.15 -25.87
C LYS A 111 1.76 -4.33 -25.94
N GLN A 112 1.22 -5.52 -26.04
CA GLN A 112 2.01 -6.73 -26.20
C GLN A 112 2.23 -7.01 -27.68
N HIS A 113 3.52 -7.09 -28.08
CA HIS A 113 3.88 -7.56 -29.40
C HIS A 113 3.79 -9.08 -29.42
N TRP A 114 2.99 -9.60 -30.33
CA TRP A 114 2.85 -11.04 -30.54
C TRP A 114 3.73 -11.44 -31.74
N PRO A 115 4.68 -12.33 -31.56
CA PRO A 115 5.47 -12.82 -32.67
C PRO A 115 4.59 -13.71 -33.57
N THR A 116 4.13 -13.16 -34.67
CA THR A 116 3.39 -13.94 -35.70
C THR A 116 4.36 -14.55 -36.69
N THR A 117 4.29 -15.85 -36.82
CA THR A 117 5.10 -16.60 -37.78
C THR A 117 4.44 -16.64 -39.18
N ARG A 118 3.19 -16.16 -39.31
CA ARG A 118 2.41 -16.22 -40.54
C ARG A 118 2.20 -14.83 -41.13
N PRO A 119 2.49 -14.61 -42.43
CA PRO A 119 2.35 -13.31 -43.09
C PRO A 119 0.91 -12.76 -43.09
N GLU A 120 -0.09 -13.62 -43.14
CA GLU A 120 -1.52 -13.23 -43.13
C GLU A 120 -1.99 -12.74 -41.75
N GLU A 121 -1.30 -13.14 -40.71
CA GLU A 121 -1.59 -12.77 -39.32
C GLU A 121 -0.79 -11.55 -38.85
N ALA A 122 0.09 -11.01 -39.70
CA ALA A 122 0.93 -9.85 -39.39
C ALA A 122 0.17 -8.58 -39.01
N GLN A 123 -1.16 -8.54 -39.18
CA GLN A 123 -2.03 -7.47 -38.74
C GLN A 123 -2.29 -7.50 -37.21
N ILE A 124 -1.93 -8.60 -36.52
CA ILE A 124 -2.16 -8.78 -35.04
C ILE A 124 -0.89 -8.45 -34.24
N ASN A 125 0.02 -7.70 -34.80
CA ASN A 125 1.33 -7.46 -34.16
C ASN A 125 1.22 -6.76 -32.78
N ILE A 126 0.06 -6.20 -32.41
CA ILE A 126 -0.08 -5.45 -31.16
C ILE A 126 -1.44 -5.76 -30.54
N LEU A 127 -1.42 -6.57 -29.48
CA LEU A 127 -2.59 -6.75 -28.62
C LEU A 127 -2.51 -5.74 -27.49
N GLN A 128 -3.56 -4.91 -27.35
CA GLN A 128 -3.61 -3.92 -26.28
C GLN A 128 -4.39 -4.49 -25.09
N HIS A 129 -3.72 -4.59 -23.96
CA HIS A 129 -4.29 -4.97 -22.67
C HIS A 129 -4.49 -3.73 -21.82
N ASN A 130 -5.68 -3.55 -21.28
CA ASN A 130 -5.99 -2.53 -20.29
C ASN A 130 -6.17 -3.22 -18.94
N ILE A 131 -5.38 -2.82 -17.95
CA ILE A 131 -5.40 -3.43 -16.63
C ILE A 131 -5.98 -2.43 -15.64
N LEU A 132 -7.00 -2.87 -14.90
CA LEU A 132 -7.57 -2.13 -13.76
C LEU A 132 -7.31 -2.93 -12.49
N GLN A 133 -6.55 -2.35 -11.57
CA GLN A 133 -6.17 -2.99 -10.31
C GLN A 133 -6.73 -2.23 -9.11
N LEU A 134 -7.35 -2.97 -8.20
CA LEU A 134 -7.75 -2.48 -6.88
C LEU A 134 -7.04 -3.32 -5.82
N GLN A 135 -6.33 -2.67 -4.89
CA GLN A 135 -5.62 -3.35 -3.82
C GLN A 135 -5.75 -2.63 -2.48
N LEU A 136 -5.71 -3.41 -1.40
CA LEU A 136 -5.59 -2.94 -0.02
C LEU A 136 -4.13 -3.08 0.40
N THR A 137 -3.54 -2.01 0.92
CA THR A 137 -2.16 -1.98 1.42
C THR A 137 -2.16 -1.75 2.92
N ILE A 138 -1.43 -2.56 3.65
CA ILE A 138 -1.21 -2.44 5.10
C ILE A 138 0.30 -2.20 5.31
N PRO A 139 0.75 -0.95 5.48
CA PRO A 139 2.15 -0.63 5.74
C PRO A 139 2.49 -0.81 7.22
N VAL A 140 3.75 -1.15 7.49
CA VAL A 140 4.39 -1.03 8.79
C VAL A 140 5.73 -0.35 8.55
N ARG A 141 5.86 0.93 8.90
CA ARG A 141 7.00 1.76 8.55
C ARG A 141 7.61 2.39 9.78
N ALA A 142 8.92 2.29 9.89
CA ALA A 142 9.69 3.04 10.87
C ALA A 142 10.08 4.39 10.26
N TYR A 143 9.78 5.46 10.96
CA TYR A 143 10.13 6.82 10.59
C TYR A 143 11.22 7.35 11.49
N TYR A 144 12.11 8.13 10.90
CA TYR A 144 13.07 8.97 11.60
C TYR A 144 12.80 10.43 11.27
N ASN A 145 12.57 11.25 12.30
CA ASN A 145 12.14 12.64 12.17
C ASN A 145 13.33 13.56 12.52
N ILE A 146 13.70 14.43 11.59
CA ILE A 146 14.75 15.43 11.80
C ILE A 146 14.09 16.81 11.87
N LYS A 147 14.13 17.44 13.03
CA LYS A 147 13.61 18.78 13.20
C LYS A 147 14.55 19.78 12.53
N VAL A 148 14.05 20.52 11.53
CA VAL A 148 14.82 21.50 10.77
C VAL A 148 14.45 22.92 11.19
N TRP A 149 13.17 23.17 11.44
CA TRP A 149 12.66 24.45 11.89
C TRP A 149 11.63 24.23 12.99
N LYS A 150 11.11 25.34 13.56
CA LYS A 150 10.17 25.28 14.68
C LYS A 150 9.00 24.32 14.44
N ASP A 151 8.44 24.32 13.23
CA ASP A 151 7.26 23.52 12.85
C ASP A 151 7.50 22.61 11.64
N LEU A 152 8.74 22.52 11.13
CA LEU A 152 9.10 21.75 9.95
C LEU A 152 10.05 20.63 10.30
N ASN A 153 9.65 19.41 9.97
CA ASN A 153 10.44 18.21 10.12
C ASN A 153 10.71 17.56 8.76
N PHE A 154 11.93 17.08 8.55
CA PHE A 154 12.23 16.11 7.51
C PHE A 154 11.98 14.72 8.04
N LEU A 155 11.41 13.87 7.19
CA LEU A 155 11.06 12.49 7.52
C LEU A 155 11.81 11.56 6.58
N PHE A 156 12.36 10.50 7.14
CA PHE A 156 12.85 9.36 6.38
C PHE A 156 12.13 8.12 6.92
N PHE A 157 11.79 7.21 6.04
CA PHE A 157 11.14 5.98 6.47
C PHE A 157 11.64 4.77 5.68
N ALA A 158 11.54 3.62 6.34
CA ALA A 158 11.70 2.32 5.74
C ALA A 158 10.78 1.32 6.44
N GLY A 159 10.35 0.28 5.74
CA GLY A 159 9.59 -0.78 6.36
C GLY A 159 8.82 -1.65 5.38
N PRO A 160 8.34 -2.80 5.86
CA PRO A 160 7.54 -3.71 5.08
C PRO A 160 6.11 -3.21 4.89
N GLN A 161 5.48 -3.70 3.83
CA GLN A 161 4.04 -3.58 3.63
C GLN A 161 3.46 -4.84 3.03
N LEU A 162 2.21 -5.11 3.38
CA LEU A 162 1.42 -6.19 2.82
C LEU A 162 0.38 -5.59 1.87
N ASN A 163 0.40 -5.99 0.61
CA ASN A 163 -0.64 -5.66 -0.36
C ASN A 163 -1.55 -6.87 -0.58
N ILE A 164 -2.85 -6.62 -0.55
CA ILE A 164 -3.89 -7.61 -0.80
C ILE A 164 -4.65 -7.18 -2.05
N GLY A 165 -4.47 -7.89 -3.15
CA GLY A 165 -5.19 -7.65 -4.39
C GLY A 165 -6.67 -8.00 -4.26
N LEU A 166 -7.54 -7.02 -4.45
CA LEU A 166 -8.99 -7.19 -4.41
C LEU A 166 -9.51 -7.60 -5.78
N THR A 167 -9.13 -6.84 -6.81
CA THR A 167 -9.41 -7.15 -8.21
C THR A 167 -8.22 -6.79 -9.09
N ASN A 168 -8.05 -7.52 -10.20
CA ASN A 168 -7.09 -7.21 -11.26
C ASN A 168 -7.74 -7.60 -12.59
N TYR A 169 -8.52 -6.65 -13.14
CA TYR A 169 -9.20 -6.86 -14.41
C TYR A 169 -8.28 -6.61 -15.57
N ASP A 170 -8.16 -7.61 -16.45
CA ASP A 170 -7.49 -7.53 -17.73
C ASP A 170 -8.54 -7.43 -18.84
N ILE A 171 -8.51 -6.34 -19.59
CA ILE A 171 -9.46 -6.04 -20.67
C ILE A 171 -8.66 -5.98 -21.97
N VAL A 172 -8.83 -7.00 -22.79
CA VAL A 172 -8.21 -7.04 -24.12
C VAL A 172 -9.03 -6.22 -25.09
N ASN A 173 -8.40 -5.29 -25.79
CA ASN A 173 -9.10 -4.51 -26.82
C ASN A 173 -9.19 -5.33 -28.10
N THR A 174 -10.38 -5.82 -28.38
CA THR A 174 -10.70 -6.68 -29.54
C THR A 174 -11.42 -5.94 -30.66
N ASP A 175 -11.73 -4.63 -30.50
CA ASP A 175 -12.58 -3.87 -31.44
C ASP A 175 -12.05 -3.80 -32.87
N LYS A 176 -10.75 -3.97 -33.03
CA LYS A 176 -10.08 -3.91 -34.33
C LYS A 176 -9.69 -5.28 -34.90
N LEU A 177 -10.07 -6.35 -34.24
CA LEU A 177 -9.71 -7.71 -34.63
C LEU A 177 -10.80 -8.34 -35.53
N SER A 178 -10.37 -9.07 -36.55
CA SER A 178 -11.29 -9.83 -37.39
C SER A 178 -11.84 -11.05 -36.63
N PRO A 179 -13.03 -11.58 -37.00
CA PRO A 179 -13.56 -12.80 -36.39
C PRO A 179 -12.64 -14.01 -36.48
N SER A 180 -11.88 -14.13 -37.55
CA SER A 180 -10.90 -15.21 -37.75
C SER A 180 -9.75 -15.08 -36.75
N THR A 181 -9.29 -13.85 -36.50
CA THR A 181 -8.27 -13.53 -35.51
C THR A 181 -8.72 -13.84 -34.10
N LEU A 182 -9.94 -13.47 -33.75
CA LEU A 182 -10.53 -13.77 -32.45
C LEU A 182 -10.60 -15.27 -32.18
N ASN A 183 -11.05 -16.05 -33.16
CA ASN A 183 -11.09 -17.52 -33.06
C ASN A 183 -9.69 -18.12 -32.89
N TRP A 184 -8.70 -17.61 -33.61
CA TRP A 184 -7.32 -18.05 -33.47
C TRP A 184 -6.76 -17.75 -32.06
N LEU A 185 -6.94 -16.52 -31.56
CA LEU A 185 -6.50 -16.15 -30.21
C LEU A 185 -7.12 -17.05 -29.14
N GLN A 186 -8.41 -17.38 -29.27
CA GLN A 186 -9.09 -18.29 -28.37
C GLN A 186 -8.53 -19.72 -28.44
N GLN A 187 -8.16 -20.20 -29.63
CA GLN A 187 -7.51 -21.50 -29.81
C GLN A 187 -6.13 -21.55 -29.15
N GLU A 188 -5.38 -20.44 -29.20
CA GLU A 188 -4.09 -20.28 -28.51
C GLU A 188 -4.23 -20.04 -27.00
N GLY A 189 -5.48 -20.06 -26.46
CA GLY A 189 -5.74 -19.88 -25.04
C GLY A 189 -5.61 -18.44 -24.55
N VAL A 190 -5.56 -17.46 -25.45
CA VAL A 190 -5.56 -16.05 -25.10
C VAL A 190 -6.97 -15.61 -24.71
N ALA A 191 -7.12 -15.07 -23.52
CA ALA A 191 -8.40 -14.56 -23.06
C ALA A 191 -8.77 -13.30 -23.88
N THR A 192 -9.83 -13.37 -24.64
CA THR A 192 -10.36 -12.26 -25.47
C THR A 192 -11.50 -11.52 -24.78
N THR A 193 -11.96 -12.01 -23.64
CA THR A 193 -13.02 -11.38 -22.83
C THR A 193 -12.43 -10.79 -21.56
N PRO A 194 -13.02 -9.70 -21.03
CA PRO A 194 -12.60 -9.12 -19.76
C PRO A 194 -12.66 -10.17 -18.62
N HIS A 195 -11.58 -10.31 -17.89
CA HIS A 195 -11.51 -11.27 -16.79
C HIS A 195 -10.67 -10.77 -15.63
N ASP A 196 -10.98 -11.25 -14.42
CA ASP A 196 -10.18 -10.98 -13.23
C ASP A 196 -9.07 -12.04 -13.08
N ARG A 197 -7.81 -11.59 -13.15
CA ARG A 197 -6.63 -12.44 -13.07
C ARG A 197 -6.47 -13.15 -11.72
N TYR A 198 -7.04 -12.61 -10.64
CA TYR A 198 -7.08 -13.27 -9.33
C TYR A 198 -8.12 -14.39 -9.28
N VAL A 199 -9.29 -14.17 -9.88
CA VAL A 199 -10.36 -15.19 -9.97
C VAL A 199 -9.91 -16.36 -10.85
N ASN A 200 -9.25 -16.06 -11.97
CA ASN A 200 -8.71 -17.05 -12.90
C ASN A 200 -7.42 -17.70 -12.40
N LYS A 201 -7.01 -17.44 -11.16
CA LYS A 201 -5.83 -18.03 -10.53
C LYS A 201 -4.51 -17.78 -11.29
N GLN A 202 -4.43 -16.72 -12.06
CA GLN A 202 -3.20 -16.32 -12.76
C GLN A 202 -2.22 -15.61 -11.81
N LEU A 203 -2.75 -14.87 -10.83
CA LEU A 203 -1.97 -14.09 -9.86
C LEU A 203 -2.26 -14.53 -8.43
N TYR A 204 -1.26 -14.37 -7.57
CA TYR A 204 -1.44 -14.37 -6.12
C TYR A 204 -2.03 -13.04 -5.66
N ARG A 205 -2.97 -13.09 -4.70
CA ARG A 205 -3.58 -11.89 -4.12
C ARG A 205 -2.67 -11.15 -3.15
N THR A 206 -1.70 -11.85 -2.58
CA THR A 206 -0.82 -11.30 -1.56
C THR A 206 0.53 -10.92 -2.15
N ASN A 207 0.96 -9.69 -1.86
CA ASN A 207 2.24 -9.16 -2.26
C ASN A 207 2.92 -8.52 -1.03
N ILE A 208 4.08 -9.04 -0.68
CA ILE A 208 4.93 -8.48 0.37
C ILE A 208 5.94 -7.57 -0.31
N GLN A 209 6.00 -6.34 0.16
CA GLN A 209 6.92 -5.34 -0.38
C GLN A 209 7.73 -4.72 0.74
N MET A 210 8.88 -4.17 0.38
CA MET A 210 9.68 -3.30 1.23
C MET A 210 9.66 -1.91 0.65
N GLY A 211 9.41 -0.92 1.50
CA GLY A 211 9.34 0.47 1.08
C GLY A 211 10.39 1.33 1.75
N VAL A 212 10.87 2.32 1.02
CA VAL A 212 11.76 3.37 1.51
C VAL A 212 11.29 4.71 0.97
N GLY A 213 11.55 5.77 1.71
CA GLY A 213 11.20 7.10 1.24
C GLY A 213 11.51 8.20 2.25
N GLY A 214 10.99 9.36 1.93
CA GLY A 214 11.14 10.53 2.78
C GLY A 214 10.07 11.58 2.50
N GLY A 215 10.08 12.63 3.29
CA GLY A 215 9.11 13.70 3.14
C GLY A 215 9.31 14.85 4.09
N LEU A 216 8.31 15.69 4.12
CA LEU A 216 8.23 16.87 4.95
C LEU A 216 6.96 16.82 5.79
N GLU A 217 7.09 17.19 7.05
CA GLU A 217 5.95 17.41 7.94
C GLU A 217 5.99 18.85 8.44
N TRP A 218 4.89 19.54 8.24
CA TRP A 218 4.67 20.89 8.72
C TRP A 218 3.35 20.97 9.48
N GLN A 219 3.45 21.15 10.78
CA GLN A 219 2.29 21.16 11.69
C GLN A 219 1.43 19.89 11.57
N GLN A 220 0.24 20.00 10.97
CA GLN A 220 -0.70 18.87 10.79
C GLN A 220 -0.55 18.21 9.41
N TYR A 221 0.20 18.82 8.50
CA TYR A 221 0.35 18.38 7.12
C TYR A 221 1.64 17.60 6.92
N ARG A 222 1.56 16.53 6.13
CA ARG A 222 2.73 15.75 5.74
C ARG A 222 2.66 15.42 4.26
N VAL A 223 3.77 15.59 3.56
CA VAL A 223 3.97 15.13 2.19
C VAL A 223 5.11 14.14 2.19
N ILE A 224 4.87 12.95 1.69
CA ILE A 224 5.88 11.89 1.57
C ILE A 224 5.96 11.41 0.13
N ALA A 225 7.18 11.09 -0.30
CA ALA A 225 7.46 10.36 -1.51
C ALA A 225 8.19 9.07 -1.16
N GLY A 226 7.80 7.97 -1.76
CA GLY A 226 8.37 6.68 -1.47
C GLY A 226 8.43 5.76 -2.68
N TYR A 227 9.21 4.72 -2.52
CA TYR A 227 9.39 3.66 -3.47
C TYR A 227 9.23 2.32 -2.78
N ASP A 228 8.34 1.49 -3.31
CA ASP A 228 8.03 0.16 -2.81
C ASP A 228 8.52 -0.89 -3.82
N PHE A 229 9.17 -1.94 -3.35
CA PHE A 229 9.65 -3.04 -4.20
C PHE A 229 9.15 -4.39 -3.67
N GLY A 230 8.56 -5.18 -4.59
CA GLY A 230 7.99 -6.49 -4.28
C GLY A 230 9.06 -7.53 -4.03
N LEU A 231 8.85 -8.33 -3.00
CA LEU A 231 9.76 -9.38 -2.57
C LEU A 231 9.34 -10.77 -3.07
N ASN A 232 8.07 -10.96 -3.37
CA ASN A 232 7.54 -12.25 -3.79
C ASN A 232 7.06 -12.23 -5.25
N ASN A 233 7.08 -13.42 -5.87
CA ASN A 233 6.53 -13.61 -7.20
C ASN A 233 4.99 -13.56 -7.15
N LEU A 234 4.38 -12.73 -8.00
CA LEU A 234 2.93 -12.61 -8.11
C LEU A 234 2.31 -13.61 -9.07
N LEU A 235 3.06 -14.11 -10.07
CA LEU A 235 2.53 -15.10 -10.99
C LEU A 235 2.41 -16.45 -10.30
N ARG A 236 1.28 -17.11 -10.51
CA ARG A 236 1.15 -18.52 -10.17
C ARG A 236 1.89 -19.34 -11.20
N THR A 237 2.84 -20.11 -10.74
CA THR A 237 3.57 -21.05 -11.59
C THR A 237 2.61 -22.12 -12.11
N THR A 238 2.57 -22.28 -13.43
CA THR A 238 1.94 -23.43 -14.07
C THR A 238 3.05 -24.40 -14.50
N PRO A 239 2.74 -25.70 -14.74
CA PRO A 239 3.76 -26.64 -15.21
C PRO A 239 4.48 -26.22 -16.49
N ILE A 240 3.89 -25.29 -17.26
CA ILE A 240 4.36 -24.85 -18.57
C ILE A 240 5.12 -23.50 -18.47
N SER A 241 4.90 -22.69 -17.43
CA SER A 241 5.51 -21.37 -17.30
C SER A 241 6.18 -21.19 -15.96
N THR A 242 7.49 -20.96 -15.98
CA THR A 242 8.32 -20.61 -14.81
C THR A 242 8.54 -19.10 -14.67
N SER A 243 7.87 -18.30 -15.49
CA SER A 243 8.00 -16.83 -15.48
C SER A 243 7.67 -16.25 -14.11
N LYS A 244 8.39 -15.22 -13.71
CA LYS A 244 8.16 -14.49 -12.44
C LYS A 244 7.71 -13.07 -12.76
N MET A 245 6.82 -12.56 -11.92
CA MET A 245 6.37 -11.18 -11.98
C MET A 245 6.52 -10.53 -10.61
N TYR A 246 7.13 -9.37 -10.58
CA TYR A 246 7.28 -8.54 -9.39
C TYR A 246 6.56 -7.22 -9.59
N GLU A 247 5.91 -6.73 -8.54
CA GLU A 247 5.32 -5.40 -8.51
C GLU A 247 6.23 -4.46 -7.72
N TRP A 248 6.46 -3.29 -8.27
CA TRP A 248 7.21 -2.21 -7.66
C TRP A 248 6.57 -0.89 -8.06
N GLY A 249 6.85 0.17 -7.33
CA GLY A 249 6.25 1.44 -7.69
C GLY A 249 6.75 2.58 -6.83
N TRP A 250 6.47 3.78 -7.28
CA TRP A 250 6.66 4.99 -6.50
C TRP A 250 5.31 5.67 -6.22
N TYR A 251 5.28 6.47 -5.20
CA TYR A 251 4.09 7.21 -4.82
C TYR A 251 4.46 8.55 -4.18
N VAL A 252 3.51 9.48 -4.24
CA VAL A 252 3.52 10.71 -3.48
C VAL A 252 2.19 10.78 -2.73
N THR A 253 2.25 10.94 -1.41
CA THR A 253 1.06 10.99 -0.55
C THR A 253 1.07 12.26 0.26
N PHE A 254 -0.06 12.94 0.29
CA PHE A 254 -0.38 14.01 1.20
C PHE A 254 -1.19 13.42 2.37
N SER A 255 -0.87 13.82 3.60
CA SER A 255 -1.61 13.40 4.79
C SER A 255 -1.91 14.55 5.73
N TYR A 256 -3.04 14.44 6.40
CA TYR A 256 -3.54 15.39 7.38
C TYR A 256 -3.71 14.68 8.72
N LYS A 257 -3.14 15.26 9.78
CA LYS A 257 -3.23 14.77 11.16
C LYS A 257 -4.54 15.25 11.76
N LEU A 258 -5.32 14.31 12.30
CA LEU A 258 -6.60 14.55 12.97
C LEU A 258 -6.40 15.02 14.41
#